data_237ed82725a8dd50f56a81e70aba547f
#
_entry.id   237ed82725a8dd50f56a81e70aba547f
#
_cell.length_a   1.000
_cell.length_b   1.000
_cell.length_c   1.000
_cell.angle_alpha   90.00
_cell.angle_beta   90.00
_cell.angle_gamma   90.00
#
_symmetry.space_group_name_H-M   'P 1'
#
loop_
_entity.id
_entity.type
_entity.pdbx_description
1 polymer ?
#
loop_
_entity_poly.entity_id
_entity_poly.type
_entity_poly.pdbx_seq_one_letter_code
_entity_poly.pdbx_strand_id
1 'polypeptide(L)'
;MLEISVRKVAQVAMMARELGRAEGELRAFIDRMSEDQQSELVGIMWVGRGSFEPEELADAIYTARQEATTPTVDYLLGTPHLADNLEAGLEALGIDVNDVEDDVIGR
;
A
#
# COMPACT_ATOMS: atom_id res chain seq x y z
N MET A 1 -0.79 0.78 -15.60
CA MET A 1 -0.64 1.95 -14.71
C MET A 1 -1.48 1.78 -13.46
N LEU A 2 -0.94 2.13 -12.33
CA LEU A 2 -1.67 2.01 -11.08
C LEU A 2 -2.75 3.08 -10.95
N GLU A 3 -3.87 2.71 -10.37
CA GLU A 3 -4.93 3.67 -10.05
C GLU A 3 -4.64 4.39 -8.74
N ILE A 4 -3.99 3.69 -7.81
CA ILE A 4 -3.66 4.30 -6.52
C ILE A 4 -2.46 5.23 -6.71
N SER A 5 -2.55 6.41 -6.13
CA SER A 5 -1.44 7.35 -6.22
C SER A 5 -0.35 6.96 -5.23
N VAL A 6 0.89 7.29 -5.57
CA VAL A 6 2.02 7.03 -4.67
C VAL A 6 1.81 7.76 -3.35
N ARG A 7 1.22 8.97 -3.41
CA ARG A 7 0.92 9.73 -2.21
C ARG A 7 0.01 8.96 -1.27
N LYS A 8 -1.01 8.29 -1.81
CA LYS A 8 -1.92 7.50 -0.97
C LYS A 8 -1.21 6.33 -0.32
N VAL A 9 -0.33 5.66 -1.07
CA VAL A 9 0.45 4.57 -0.51
C VAL A 9 1.33 5.07 0.63
N ALA A 10 2.01 6.20 0.42
CA ALA A 10 2.86 6.78 1.45
C ALA A 10 2.04 7.19 2.67
N GLN A 11 0.83 7.70 2.45
CA GLN A 11 -0.03 8.09 3.55
C GLN A 11 -0.49 6.89 4.37
N VAL A 12 -0.81 5.78 3.71
CA VAL A 12 -1.15 4.55 4.42
C VAL A 12 0.04 4.10 5.28
N ALA A 13 1.25 4.16 4.73
CA ALA A 13 2.43 3.78 5.48
C ALA A 13 2.62 4.66 6.72
N MET A 14 2.41 5.96 6.58
CA MET A 14 2.53 6.87 7.72
C MET A 14 1.51 6.55 8.80
N MET A 15 0.25 6.33 8.40
CA MET A 15 -0.78 5.99 9.37
C MET A 15 -0.51 4.64 10.03
N ALA A 16 0.03 3.69 9.27
CA ALA A 16 0.32 2.37 9.81
C ALA A 16 1.41 2.41 10.88
N ARG A 17 2.34 3.37 10.79
CA ARG A 17 3.35 3.51 11.82
C ARG A 17 2.77 3.98 13.14
N GLU A 18 1.62 4.66 13.10
CA GLU A 18 0.96 5.13 14.30
C GLU A 18 -0.35 4.41 14.53
N LEU A 19 -0.36 3.11 14.24
CA LEU A 19 -1.57 2.31 14.21
C LEU A 19 -2.38 2.41 15.50
N GLY A 20 -1.72 2.42 16.65
CA GLY A 20 -2.44 2.51 17.92
C GLY A 20 -3.26 3.77 18.07
N ARG A 21 -2.90 4.83 17.34
CA ARG A 21 -3.60 6.12 17.42
C ARG A 21 -4.45 6.41 16.20
N ALA A 22 -4.04 5.87 15.06
CA ALA A 22 -4.66 6.21 13.78
C ALA A 22 -5.44 5.06 13.17
N GLU A 23 -5.71 3.99 13.93
CA GLU A 23 -6.35 2.82 13.37
C GLU A 23 -7.69 3.14 12.71
N GLY A 24 -8.54 3.91 13.38
CA GLY A 24 -9.84 4.26 12.83
C GLY A 24 -9.74 5.08 11.55
N GLU A 25 -8.79 6.02 11.52
CA GLU A 25 -8.58 6.82 10.33
C GLU A 25 -8.04 5.98 9.19
N LEU A 26 -7.13 5.07 9.49
CA LEU A 26 -6.55 4.20 8.47
C LEU A 26 -7.61 3.29 7.88
N ARG A 27 -8.48 2.71 8.73
CA ARG A 27 -9.56 1.87 8.24
C ARG A 27 -10.46 2.65 7.29
N ALA A 28 -10.85 3.86 7.69
CA ALA A 28 -11.72 4.69 6.86
C ALA A 28 -11.03 5.07 5.55
N PHE A 29 -9.74 5.35 5.61
CA PHE A 29 -8.98 5.74 4.44
C PHE A 29 -8.94 4.61 3.40
N ILE A 30 -8.67 3.39 3.86
CA ILE A 30 -8.62 2.24 2.96
C ILE A 30 -10.01 1.86 2.46
N ASP A 31 -11.02 1.91 3.33
CA ASP A 31 -12.38 1.57 2.95
C ASP A 31 -12.92 2.46 1.83
N ARG A 32 -12.43 3.71 1.75
CA ARG A 32 -12.88 4.63 0.71
C ARG A 32 -12.21 4.40 -0.63
N MET A 33 -11.19 3.55 -0.67
CA MET A 33 -10.51 3.24 -1.91
C MET A 33 -11.34 2.27 -2.74
N SER A 34 -11.18 2.35 -4.06
CA SER A 34 -11.82 1.37 -4.94
C SER A 34 -11.19 -0.01 -4.73
N GLU A 35 -11.88 -1.04 -5.21
CA GLU A 35 -11.32 -2.39 -5.14
C GLU A 35 -9.98 -2.47 -5.87
N ASP A 36 -9.86 -1.76 -6.98
CA ASP A 36 -8.61 -1.73 -7.74
C ASP A 36 -7.48 -1.13 -6.89
N GLN A 37 -7.76 -0.01 -6.23
CA GLN A 37 -6.75 0.64 -5.40
C GLN A 37 -6.36 -0.24 -4.22
N GLN A 38 -7.33 -0.92 -3.62
CA GLN A 38 -7.04 -1.81 -2.50
C GLN A 38 -6.18 -2.98 -2.93
N SER A 39 -6.48 -3.57 -4.09
CA SER A 39 -5.67 -4.67 -4.61
C SER A 39 -4.26 -4.21 -4.96
N GLU A 40 -4.13 -3.01 -5.49
CA GLU A 40 -2.82 -2.46 -5.79
C GLU A 40 -2.00 -2.23 -4.53
N LEU A 41 -2.66 -1.76 -3.47
CA LEU A 41 -1.99 -1.56 -2.19
C LEU A 41 -1.44 -2.88 -1.65
N VAL A 42 -2.24 -3.95 -1.73
CA VAL A 42 -1.78 -5.27 -1.31
C VAL A 42 -0.62 -5.75 -2.18
N GLY A 43 -0.72 -5.56 -3.49
CA GLY A 43 0.34 -5.97 -4.40
C GLY A 43 1.67 -5.28 -4.10
N ILE A 44 1.61 -3.99 -3.82
CA ILE A 44 2.81 -3.23 -3.46
C ILE A 44 3.41 -3.77 -2.16
N MET A 45 2.57 -4.06 -1.19
CA MET A 45 3.03 -4.62 0.08
C MET A 45 3.70 -5.97 -0.13
N TRP A 46 3.13 -6.81 -1.00
CA TRP A 46 3.72 -8.12 -1.28
C TRP A 46 5.08 -8.01 -1.98
N VAL A 47 5.23 -7.03 -2.88
CA VAL A 47 6.54 -6.78 -3.48
C VAL A 47 7.54 -6.35 -2.41
N GLY A 48 7.13 -5.46 -1.53
CA GLY A 48 8.01 -5.00 -0.45
C GLY A 48 8.39 -6.11 0.51
N ARG A 49 7.49 -7.06 0.71
CA ARG A 49 7.74 -8.19 1.58
C ARG A 49 8.62 -9.26 0.92
N GLY A 50 8.82 -9.16 -0.39
CA GLY A 50 9.63 -10.12 -1.12
C GLY A 50 8.86 -11.30 -1.65
N SER A 51 7.53 -11.28 -1.55
CA SER A 51 6.70 -12.37 -2.07
C SER A 51 6.62 -12.36 -3.60
N PHE A 52 6.82 -11.19 -4.20
CA PHE A 52 6.85 -11.02 -5.64
C PHE A 52 7.99 -10.08 -6.00
N GLU A 53 8.54 -10.27 -7.20
CA GLU A 53 9.53 -9.34 -7.72
C GLU A 53 8.85 -8.09 -8.24
N PRO A 54 9.55 -6.94 -8.33
CA PRO A 54 8.93 -5.72 -8.86
C PRO A 54 8.33 -5.91 -10.24
N GLU A 55 8.97 -6.71 -11.09
CA GLU A 55 8.48 -6.99 -12.43
C GLU A 55 7.18 -7.77 -12.42
N GLU A 56 6.85 -8.39 -11.28
CA GLU A 56 5.65 -9.21 -11.14
C GLU A 56 4.51 -8.46 -10.47
N LEU A 57 4.60 -7.14 -10.38
CA LEU A 57 3.58 -6.36 -9.69
C LEU A 57 2.17 -6.64 -10.23
N ALA A 58 2.03 -6.74 -11.56
CA ALA A 58 0.72 -7.01 -12.14
C ALA A 58 0.17 -8.35 -11.67
N ASP A 59 1.04 -9.36 -11.57
CA ASP A 59 0.63 -10.67 -11.07
C ASP A 59 0.26 -10.60 -9.60
N ALA A 60 1.02 -9.83 -8.82
CA ALA A 60 0.72 -9.66 -7.41
C ALA A 60 -0.66 -9.03 -7.21
N ILE A 61 -0.96 -8.01 -7.98
CA ILE A 61 -2.25 -7.32 -7.90
C ILE A 61 -3.38 -8.27 -8.31
N TYR A 62 -3.18 -9.00 -9.38
CA TYR A 62 -4.18 -9.97 -9.84
C TYR A 62 -4.44 -11.01 -8.75
N THR A 63 -3.37 -11.54 -8.16
CA THR A 63 -3.50 -12.55 -7.11
C THR A 63 -4.21 -11.99 -5.90
N ALA A 64 -3.89 -10.74 -5.53
CA ALA A 64 -4.55 -10.10 -4.39
C ALA A 64 -6.06 -10.03 -4.61
N ARG A 65 -6.46 -9.69 -5.83
CA ARG A 65 -7.88 -9.59 -6.15
C ARG A 65 -8.56 -10.95 -6.11
N GLN A 66 -7.90 -11.97 -6.66
CA GLN A 66 -8.48 -13.32 -6.74
C GLN A 66 -8.59 -14.00 -5.39
N GLU A 67 -7.67 -13.71 -4.48
CA GLU A 67 -7.62 -14.40 -3.19
C GLU A 67 -8.23 -13.59 -2.05
N ALA A 68 -8.93 -12.52 -2.36
CA ALA A 68 -9.52 -11.66 -1.33
C ALA A 68 -10.74 -12.35 -0.71
N THR A 69 -10.50 -13.12 0.35
CA THR A 69 -11.56 -13.79 1.10
C THR A 69 -11.90 -13.05 2.40
N THR A 70 -11.07 -12.09 2.76
CA THR A 70 -11.22 -11.25 3.95
C THR A 70 -11.23 -9.80 3.49
N PRO A 71 -12.00 -8.92 4.14
CA PRO A 71 -11.94 -7.50 3.76
C PRO A 71 -10.50 -7.02 3.75
N THR A 72 -10.13 -6.31 2.69
CA THR A 72 -8.74 -5.89 2.50
C THR A 72 -8.24 -5.06 3.68
N VAL A 73 -9.09 -4.20 4.24
CA VAL A 73 -8.68 -3.37 5.36
C VAL A 73 -8.27 -4.23 6.55
N ASP A 74 -9.04 -5.29 6.84
CA ASP A 74 -8.70 -6.18 7.96
C ASP A 74 -7.40 -6.93 7.68
N TYR A 75 -7.22 -7.38 6.45
CA TYR A 75 -6.00 -8.08 6.06
C TYR A 75 -4.78 -7.19 6.23
N LEU A 76 -4.86 -5.95 5.74
CA LEU A 76 -3.72 -5.04 5.80
C LEU A 76 -3.40 -4.63 7.23
N LEU A 77 -4.42 -4.31 8.02
CA LEU A 77 -4.17 -3.89 9.40
C LEU A 77 -3.62 -5.04 10.25
N GLY A 78 -3.93 -6.27 9.88
CA GLY A 78 -3.38 -7.44 10.58
C GLY A 78 -2.01 -7.86 10.07
N THR A 79 -1.47 -7.20 9.06
CA THR A 79 -0.19 -7.58 8.48
C THR A 79 0.95 -6.94 9.27
N PRO A 80 1.90 -7.77 9.80
CA PRO A 80 3.06 -7.23 10.50
C PRO A 80 3.92 -6.37 9.58
N HIS A 81 4.48 -5.30 10.12
CA HIS A 81 5.41 -4.43 9.38
C HIS A 81 4.79 -3.84 8.12
N LEU A 82 3.49 -3.53 8.16
CA LEU A 82 2.81 -3.00 7.00
C LEU A 82 3.50 -1.77 6.43
N ALA A 83 3.82 -0.80 7.29
CA ALA A 83 4.45 0.44 6.82
C ALA A 83 5.79 0.17 6.15
N ASP A 84 6.62 -0.66 6.78
CA ASP A 84 7.94 -0.98 6.22
C ASP A 84 7.82 -1.70 4.89
N ASN A 85 6.87 -2.63 4.79
CA ASN A 85 6.68 -3.37 3.54
C ASN A 85 6.16 -2.49 2.42
N LEU A 86 5.27 -1.54 2.74
CA LEU A 86 4.78 -0.62 1.71
C LEU A 86 5.90 0.28 1.20
N GLU A 87 6.72 0.79 2.11
CA GLU A 87 7.83 1.64 1.71
C GLU A 87 8.88 0.86 0.92
N ALA A 88 9.16 -0.37 1.34
CA ALA A 88 10.09 -1.23 0.61
C ALA A 88 9.54 -1.56 -0.78
N GLY A 89 8.21 -1.72 -0.89
CA GLY A 89 7.59 -1.97 -2.18
C GLY A 89 7.75 -0.79 -3.13
N LEU A 90 7.50 0.41 -2.63
CA LEU A 90 7.68 1.61 -3.45
C LEU A 90 9.13 1.74 -3.89
N GLU A 91 10.06 1.50 -2.98
CA GLU A 91 11.48 1.59 -3.30
C GLU A 91 11.87 0.56 -4.36
N ALA A 92 11.39 -0.68 -4.21
CA ALA A 92 11.69 -1.73 -5.18
C ALA A 92 11.14 -1.40 -6.56
N LEU A 93 10.02 -0.67 -6.61
CA LEU A 93 9.41 -0.27 -7.86
C LEU A 93 10.07 0.98 -8.45
N GLY A 94 11.11 1.51 -7.79
CA GLY A 94 11.82 2.67 -8.28
C GLY A 94 11.17 3.99 -7.93
N ILE A 95 10.30 4.00 -6.91
CA ILE A 95 9.58 5.21 -6.51
C ILE A 95 10.16 5.72 -5.21
N ASP A 96 10.59 6.98 -5.21
CA ASP A 96 11.17 7.62 -4.03
C ASP A 96 10.06 8.32 -3.24
N VAL A 97 9.85 7.89 -2.02
CA VAL A 97 8.83 8.47 -1.15
C VAL A 97 9.12 9.95 -0.89
N ASN A 98 10.40 10.31 -0.78
CA ASN A 98 10.79 11.69 -0.57
C ASN A 98 10.41 12.57 -1.75
N ASP A 99 10.53 12.04 -2.96
CA ASP A 99 10.11 12.78 -4.15
C ASP A 99 8.62 13.08 -4.12
N VAL A 100 7.83 12.12 -3.62
CA VAL A 100 6.39 12.30 -3.51
C VAL A 100 6.07 13.40 -2.50
N GLU A 101 6.76 13.42 -1.37
CA GLU A 101 6.57 14.45 -0.36
C GLU A 101 6.98 15.81 -0.90
N ASP A 102 8.08 15.87 -1.63
CA ASP A 102 8.54 17.12 -2.24
C ASP A 102 7.51 17.64 -3.23
N ASP A 103 6.92 16.76 -4.02
CA ASP A 103 5.88 17.14 -4.96
C ASP A 103 4.69 17.76 -4.23
N VAL A 104 4.32 17.17 -3.08
CA VAL A 104 3.20 17.69 -2.30
C VAL A 104 3.53 19.04 -1.68
N ILE A 105 4.73 19.17 -1.16
CA ILE A 105 5.13 20.38 -0.43
C ILE A 105 5.56 21.48 -1.40
N GLY A 106 6.24 21.11 -2.45
CA GLY A 106 6.79 22.06 -3.40
C GLY A 106 5.78 22.67 -4.36
N ARG A 107 4.52 22.29 -4.26
CA ARG A 107 3.45 22.77 -5.12
C ARG A 107 2.43 23.53 -4.31
#